data_dbd39631dd658920ef3863de73607a42
#
_entry.id   dbd39631dd658920ef3863de73607a42
#
_cell.length_a   1.000
_cell.length_b   1.000
_cell.length_c   1.000
_cell.angle_alpha   90.00
_cell.angle_beta   90.00
_cell.angle_gamma   90.00
#
_symmetry.space_group_name_H-M   'P 1'
#
loop_
_entity.id
_entity.type
_entity.pdbx_description
1 polymer ?
#
loop_
_entity_poly.entity_id
_entity_poly.type
_entity_poly.pdbx_seq_one_letter_code
_entity_poly.pdbx_strand_id
1 'polypeptide(L)'
;MTILADLRTRTRGWHPPSRYAGAAYGVVAVLCVAALIVDHRTLEGAPIWAKPLKFAISGSLYFLTWSWLVSLLPRFRRTAGRLTNALVVIFTAEYVLLVFQAARGRASHFNNATPMDATIYQVMAKMIIGLWVATFALTVLVMFTKVTDRASFWAVRAGAVLSLVGISLGILMTSPTAQQLAQWKTGGTPDMVGAHTVGLADGGPGLPILGWSTVAGDLRIPHFVGMHALQVLPLLAIALLALTSRFPRLRDDVVRARLVLVGAAGYAGLIALVTWQSLRAQSIVHPDGLTLSAAAALVAAVGLASWAVVRAPARVAA
;
A
#
# COMPACT_ATOMS: atom_id res chain seq x y z
N MET A 1 21.74 -11.41 25.31
CA MET A 1 21.41 -10.14 24.62
C MET A 1 19.89 -10.10 24.46
N THR A 2 19.23 -9.04 24.93
CA THR A 2 17.76 -8.95 24.81
C THR A 2 17.36 -8.68 23.35
N ILE A 3 16.18 -9.15 22.94
CA ILE A 3 15.61 -8.93 21.59
C ILE A 3 15.67 -7.44 21.20
N LEU A 4 15.41 -6.54 22.15
CA LEU A 4 15.50 -5.09 21.96
C LEU A 4 16.91 -4.59 21.65
N ALA A 5 17.95 -5.19 22.26
CA ALA A 5 19.34 -4.82 21.98
C ALA A 5 19.78 -5.29 20.59
N ASP A 6 19.31 -6.47 20.13
CA ASP A 6 19.57 -6.98 18.78
C ASP A 6 18.88 -6.13 17.70
N LEU A 7 17.60 -5.78 17.89
CA LEU A 7 16.88 -4.87 17.00
C LEU A 7 17.53 -3.49 16.92
N ARG A 8 18.00 -2.96 18.05
CA ARG A 8 18.66 -1.66 18.11
C ARG A 8 19.99 -1.66 17.36
N THR A 9 20.76 -2.74 17.39
CA THR A 9 21.99 -2.89 16.60
C THR A 9 21.73 -3.03 15.11
N ARG A 10 20.76 -3.82 14.72
CA ARG A 10 20.39 -4.05 13.31
C ARG A 10 19.82 -2.79 12.63
N THR A 11 19.13 -1.90 13.39
CA THR A 11 18.50 -0.70 12.86
C THR A 11 19.32 0.60 13.10
N ARG A 12 20.57 0.51 13.58
CA ARG A 12 21.40 1.69 13.91
C ARG A 12 21.60 2.66 12.75
N GLY A 13 21.65 2.16 11.52
CA GLY A 13 21.82 2.98 10.31
C GLY A 13 20.52 3.58 9.76
N TRP A 14 19.36 3.18 10.27
CA TRP A 14 18.07 3.59 9.76
C TRP A 14 17.74 5.03 10.14
N HIS A 15 16.87 5.68 9.33
CA HIS A 15 16.45 7.06 9.59
C HIS A 15 15.63 7.15 10.90
N PRO A 16 16.14 7.83 11.97
CA PRO A 16 15.54 7.71 13.29
C PRO A 16 14.10 8.20 13.39
N PRO A 17 13.70 9.40 12.86
CA PRO A 17 12.32 9.90 13.00
C PRO A 17 11.29 8.94 12.42
N SER A 18 11.50 8.42 11.21
CA SER A 18 10.56 7.48 10.60
C SER A 18 10.57 6.11 11.27
N ARG A 19 11.72 5.66 11.82
CA ARG A 19 11.77 4.44 12.63
C ARG A 19 10.92 4.57 13.90
N TYR A 20 11.02 5.68 14.60
CA TYR A 20 10.18 5.94 15.77
C TYR A 20 8.71 6.12 15.43
N ALA A 21 8.41 6.81 14.32
CA ALA A 21 7.04 6.91 13.82
C ALA A 21 6.45 5.52 13.50
N GLY A 22 7.20 4.67 12.79
CA GLY A 22 6.77 3.31 12.50
C GLY A 22 6.48 2.48 13.74
N ALA A 23 7.35 2.57 14.77
CA ALA A 23 7.13 1.90 16.05
C ALA A 23 5.90 2.48 16.79
N ALA A 24 5.74 3.79 16.81
CA ALA A 24 4.58 4.46 17.42
C ALA A 24 3.27 4.03 16.75
N TYR A 25 3.23 3.97 15.42
CA TYR A 25 2.04 3.47 14.70
C TYR A 25 1.77 1.99 14.96
N GLY A 26 2.79 1.17 15.21
CA GLY A 26 2.61 -0.20 15.69
C GLY A 26 1.89 -0.25 17.06
N VAL A 27 2.26 0.62 17.98
CA VAL A 27 1.56 0.76 19.28
C VAL A 27 0.13 1.27 19.07
N VAL A 28 -0.06 2.28 18.22
CA VAL A 28 -1.39 2.80 17.88
C VAL A 28 -2.28 1.72 17.26
N ALA A 29 -1.73 0.82 16.43
CA ALA A 29 -2.49 -0.30 15.89
C ALA A 29 -3.00 -1.24 17.00
N VAL A 30 -2.18 -1.53 18.03
CA VAL A 30 -2.61 -2.30 19.21
C VAL A 30 -3.73 -1.58 19.97
N LEU A 31 -3.61 -0.26 20.15
CA LEU A 31 -4.67 0.54 20.78
C LEU A 31 -5.98 0.52 19.97
N CYS A 32 -5.89 0.56 18.63
CA CYS A 32 -7.06 0.44 17.76
C CYS A 32 -7.72 -0.95 17.87
N VAL A 33 -6.94 -2.04 18.06
CA VAL A 33 -7.51 -3.37 18.32
C VAL A 33 -8.26 -3.38 19.64
N ALA A 34 -7.71 -2.78 20.70
CA ALA A 34 -8.41 -2.65 21.97
C ALA A 34 -9.71 -1.83 21.82
N ALA A 35 -9.65 -0.72 21.05
CA ALA A 35 -10.81 0.11 20.77
C ALA A 35 -11.89 -0.63 19.97
N LEU A 36 -11.54 -1.52 19.04
CA LEU A 36 -12.50 -2.41 18.34
C LEU A 36 -13.26 -3.35 19.27
N ILE A 37 -12.63 -3.76 20.38
CA ILE A 37 -13.26 -4.67 21.36
C ILE A 37 -14.23 -3.91 22.26
N VAL A 38 -13.93 -2.64 22.57
CA VAL A 38 -14.71 -1.85 23.56
C VAL A 38 -15.80 -1.00 22.89
N ASP A 39 -15.53 -0.46 21.71
CA ASP A 39 -16.41 0.45 21.00
C ASP A 39 -17.08 -0.24 19.80
N HIS A 40 -18.35 -0.60 19.98
CA HIS A 40 -19.14 -1.34 18.98
C HIS A 40 -19.85 -0.44 17.96
N ARG A 41 -19.59 0.87 17.96
CA ARG A 41 -20.16 1.77 16.95
C ARG A 41 -19.70 1.38 15.56
N THR A 42 -20.59 1.55 14.60
CA THR A 42 -20.31 1.32 13.18
C THR A 42 -20.41 2.63 12.38
N LEU A 43 -19.62 2.69 11.33
CA LEU A 43 -19.64 3.79 10.36
C LEU A 43 -19.55 3.18 8.95
N GLU A 44 -20.52 3.51 8.07
CA GLU A 44 -20.56 2.96 6.71
C GLU A 44 -20.49 1.41 6.69
N GLY A 45 -21.24 0.76 7.59
CA GLY A 45 -21.32 -0.70 7.66
C GLY A 45 -20.09 -1.41 8.26
N ALA A 46 -19.07 -0.68 8.70
CA ALA A 46 -17.87 -1.24 9.32
C ALA A 46 -17.66 -0.72 10.75
N PRO A 47 -16.98 -1.50 11.63
CA PRO A 47 -16.59 -1.01 12.94
C PRO A 47 -15.79 0.29 12.83
N ILE A 48 -16.10 1.27 13.66
CA ILE A 48 -15.59 2.64 13.54
C ILE A 48 -14.05 2.71 13.64
N TRP A 49 -13.43 1.81 14.40
CA TRP A 49 -11.99 1.73 14.60
C TRP A 49 -11.26 0.88 13.53
N ALA A 50 -11.99 0.21 12.63
CA ALA A 50 -11.38 -0.61 11.57
C ALA A 50 -10.55 0.22 10.58
N LYS A 51 -11.00 1.44 10.22
CA LYS A 51 -10.25 2.34 9.35
C LYS A 51 -9.00 2.89 10.04
N PRO A 52 -9.07 3.45 11.27
CA PRO A 52 -7.89 3.81 12.05
C PRO A 52 -6.87 2.67 12.19
N LEU A 53 -7.30 1.46 12.49
CA LEU A 53 -6.42 0.29 12.60
C LEU A 53 -5.65 0.03 11.30
N LYS A 54 -6.34 0.01 10.16
CA LYS A 54 -5.70 -0.23 8.85
C LYS A 54 -4.66 0.83 8.53
N PHE A 55 -4.98 2.10 8.79
CA PHE A 55 -4.04 3.20 8.58
C PHE A 55 -2.84 3.11 9.53
N ALA A 56 -3.04 2.73 10.79
CA ALA A 56 -1.95 2.55 11.75
C ALA A 56 -0.99 1.43 11.33
N ILE A 57 -1.52 0.27 10.90
CA ILE A 57 -0.70 -0.85 10.39
C ILE A 57 0.07 -0.41 9.14
N SER A 58 -0.61 0.19 8.15
CA SER A 58 0.02 0.67 6.92
C SER A 58 1.07 1.73 7.20
N GLY A 59 0.80 2.68 8.09
CA GLY A 59 1.75 3.71 8.53
C GLY A 59 2.99 3.12 9.20
N SER A 60 2.80 2.13 10.07
CA SER A 60 3.92 1.41 10.70
C SER A 60 4.83 0.78 9.64
N LEU A 61 4.27 -0.03 8.74
CA LEU A 61 5.02 -0.69 7.67
C LEU A 61 5.69 0.32 6.73
N TYR A 62 4.97 1.37 6.36
CA TYR A 62 5.45 2.43 5.46
C TYR A 62 6.67 3.15 6.04
N PHE A 63 6.59 3.62 7.28
CA PHE A 63 7.67 4.36 7.92
C PHE A 63 8.88 3.49 8.25
N LEU A 64 8.69 2.24 8.67
CA LEU A 64 9.78 1.30 8.87
C LEU A 64 10.50 1.01 7.54
N THR A 65 9.76 0.83 6.45
CA THR A 65 10.34 0.59 5.13
C THR A 65 11.12 1.80 4.64
N TRP A 66 10.57 3.03 4.72
CA TRP A 66 11.29 4.24 4.33
C TRP A 66 12.49 4.50 5.23
N SER A 67 12.41 4.20 6.53
CA SER A 67 13.54 4.31 7.46
C SER A 67 14.72 3.46 6.98
N TRP A 68 14.45 2.23 6.54
CA TRP A 68 15.45 1.33 5.97
C TRP A 68 15.95 1.82 4.61
N LEU A 69 15.07 2.16 3.67
CA LEU A 69 15.45 2.58 2.32
C LEU A 69 16.34 3.84 2.31
N VAL A 70 16.05 4.82 3.16
CA VAL A 70 16.90 6.02 3.32
C VAL A 70 18.29 5.65 3.79
N SER A 71 18.45 4.57 4.57
CA SER A 71 19.77 4.10 5.02
C SER A 71 20.65 3.54 3.88
N LEU A 72 20.03 3.08 2.80
CA LEU A 72 20.71 2.53 1.62
C LEU A 72 21.25 3.60 0.67
N LEU A 73 20.88 4.88 0.85
CA LEU A 73 21.28 5.98 -0.03
C LEU A 73 22.74 6.40 0.23
N PRO A 74 23.63 6.32 -0.78
CA PRO A 74 25.00 6.81 -0.65
C PRO A 74 25.10 8.34 -0.75
N ARG A 75 24.13 8.94 -1.49
CA ARG A 75 24.03 10.39 -1.73
C ARG A 75 22.61 10.85 -1.38
N PHE A 76 22.41 12.16 -1.25
CA PHE A 76 21.11 12.77 -0.98
C PHE A 76 20.44 12.36 0.34
N ARG A 77 21.19 11.74 1.25
CA ARG A 77 20.65 11.22 2.51
C ARG A 77 19.98 12.30 3.37
N ARG A 78 20.52 13.54 3.34
CA ARG A 78 19.92 14.69 4.04
C ARG A 78 18.58 15.09 3.39
N THR A 79 18.51 15.14 2.07
CA THR A 79 17.27 15.46 1.32
C THR A 79 16.22 14.38 1.55
N ALA A 80 16.59 13.11 1.41
CA ALA A 80 15.70 11.99 1.71
C ALA A 80 15.19 12.01 3.15
N GLY A 81 16.07 12.33 4.12
CA GLY A 81 15.67 12.47 5.52
C GLY A 81 14.67 13.62 5.74
N ARG A 82 14.83 14.77 5.08
CA ARG A 82 13.88 15.89 5.14
C ARG A 82 12.53 15.51 4.54
N LEU A 83 12.53 14.85 3.39
CA LEU A 83 11.29 14.37 2.73
C LEU A 83 10.58 13.34 3.62
N THR A 84 11.33 12.41 4.22
CA THR A 84 10.77 11.41 5.13
C THR A 84 10.22 12.05 6.41
N ASN A 85 10.86 13.11 6.94
CA ASN A 85 10.31 13.89 8.05
C ASN A 85 9.00 14.58 7.66
N ALA A 86 8.94 15.16 6.47
CA ALA A 86 7.70 15.76 5.94
C ALA A 86 6.59 14.70 5.84
N LEU A 87 6.90 13.49 5.34
CA LEU A 87 5.94 12.37 5.31
C LEU A 87 5.45 12.02 6.72
N VAL A 88 6.32 11.95 7.73
CA VAL A 88 5.91 11.68 9.12
C VAL A 88 4.94 12.74 9.62
N VAL A 89 5.25 14.02 9.40
CA VAL A 89 4.40 15.13 9.87
C VAL A 89 3.04 15.12 9.16
N ILE A 90 3.05 15.05 7.82
CA ILE A 90 1.81 15.10 7.02
C ILE A 90 0.92 13.89 7.33
N PHE A 91 1.49 12.67 7.34
CA PHE A 91 0.72 11.47 7.64
C PHE A 91 0.17 11.47 9.07
N THR A 92 0.93 12.01 10.03
CA THR A 92 0.45 12.10 11.42
C THR A 92 -0.70 13.08 11.53
N ALA A 93 -0.64 14.24 10.88
CA ALA A 93 -1.73 15.19 10.83
C ALA A 93 -2.98 14.58 10.15
N GLU A 94 -2.78 13.89 9.02
CA GLU A 94 -3.82 13.11 8.32
C GLU A 94 -4.47 12.08 9.24
N TYR A 95 -3.67 11.30 9.95
CA TYR A 95 -4.13 10.27 10.87
C TYR A 95 -4.93 10.85 12.05
N VAL A 96 -4.49 11.99 12.60
CA VAL A 96 -5.20 12.69 13.67
C VAL A 96 -6.59 13.13 13.18
N LEU A 97 -6.71 13.72 11.99
CA LEU A 97 -7.98 14.11 11.40
C LEU A 97 -8.88 12.88 11.14
N LEU A 98 -8.30 11.78 10.66
CA LEU A 98 -9.02 10.52 10.45
C LEU A 98 -9.61 9.98 11.76
N VAL A 99 -8.82 9.93 12.83
CA VAL A 99 -9.27 9.47 14.16
C VAL A 99 -10.30 10.44 14.75
N PHE A 100 -10.10 11.75 14.60
CA PHE A 100 -11.04 12.77 15.03
C PHE A 100 -12.41 12.57 14.36
N GLN A 101 -12.46 12.35 13.05
CA GLN A 101 -13.71 12.08 12.34
C GLN A 101 -14.34 10.75 12.78
N ALA A 102 -13.54 9.70 12.94
CA ALA A 102 -14.03 8.43 13.48
C ALA A 102 -14.65 8.61 14.86
N ALA A 103 -13.99 9.31 15.80
CA ALA A 103 -14.51 9.56 17.12
C ALA A 103 -15.87 10.31 17.11
N ARG A 104 -16.07 11.21 16.15
CA ARG A 104 -17.34 11.93 15.90
C ARG A 104 -18.41 11.08 15.23
N GLY A 105 -18.12 9.84 14.79
CA GLY A 105 -19.03 9.02 14.00
C GLY A 105 -19.24 9.58 12.57
N ARG A 106 -18.23 10.25 12.00
CA ARG A 106 -18.30 10.87 10.68
C ARG A 106 -17.27 10.27 9.72
N ALA A 107 -17.65 10.16 8.44
CA ALA A 107 -16.71 9.76 7.40
C ALA A 107 -15.57 10.78 7.29
N SER A 108 -14.35 10.29 7.19
CA SER A 108 -13.15 11.14 7.10
C SER A 108 -12.86 11.59 5.66
N HIS A 109 -13.27 10.81 4.66
CA HIS A 109 -13.02 11.08 3.24
C HIS A 109 -14.34 11.27 2.51
N PHE A 110 -14.32 12.06 1.43
CA PHE A 110 -15.46 12.33 0.55
C PHE A 110 -16.62 13.07 1.21
N ASN A 111 -16.52 13.42 2.49
CA ASN A 111 -17.61 13.94 3.30
C ASN A 111 -17.73 15.47 3.15
N ASN A 112 -18.85 15.91 2.58
CA ASN A 112 -19.23 17.29 2.39
C ASN A 112 -20.56 17.63 3.12
N ALA A 113 -21.01 16.76 4.04
CA ALA A 113 -22.32 16.90 4.71
C ALA A 113 -22.43 18.18 5.57
N THR A 114 -21.32 18.69 6.08
CA THR A 114 -21.27 19.96 6.79
C THR A 114 -20.07 20.79 6.34
N PRO A 115 -20.06 22.12 6.52
CA PRO A 115 -18.91 22.98 6.20
C PRO A 115 -17.61 22.51 6.90
N MET A 116 -17.72 22.02 8.14
CA MET A 116 -16.58 21.49 8.88
C MET A 116 -16.05 20.18 8.25
N ASP A 117 -16.93 19.24 7.91
CA ASP A 117 -16.56 17.98 7.31
C ASP A 117 -15.92 18.20 5.93
N ALA A 118 -16.50 19.10 5.12
CA ALA A 118 -15.96 19.50 3.83
C ALA A 118 -14.55 20.12 3.96
N THR A 119 -14.35 21.00 4.96
CA THR A 119 -13.04 21.61 5.23
C THR A 119 -12.01 20.55 5.63
N ILE A 120 -12.36 19.62 6.53
CA ILE A 120 -11.50 18.52 6.94
C ILE A 120 -11.12 17.68 5.73
N TYR A 121 -12.08 17.27 4.90
CA TYR A 121 -11.83 16.48 3.71
C TYR A 121 -10.89 17.20 2.71
N GLN A 122 -11.11 18.50 2.47
CA GLN A 122 -10.25 19.30 1.58
C GLN A 122 -8.81 19.42 2.12
N VAL A 123 -8.65 19.59 3.42
CA VAL A 123 -7.32 19.61 4.06
C VAL A 123 -6.64 18.27 3.89
N MET A 124 -7.34 17.16 4.18
CA MET A 124 -6.84 15.80 3.98
C MET A 124 -6.47 15.53 2.53
N ALA A 125 -7.29 15.94 1.56
CA ALA A 125 -6.99 15.78 0.13
C ALA A 125 -5.68 16.49 -0.27
N LYS A 126 -5.43 17.71 0.23
CA LYS A 126 -4.16 18.43 0.00
C LYS A 126 -2.98 17.74 0.66
N MET A 127 -3.17 17.17 1.85
CA MET A 127 -2.16 16.40 2.56
C MET A 127 -1.77 15.13 1.78
N ILE A 128 -2.74 14.42 1.22
CA ILE A 128 -2.49 13.23 0.36
C ILE A 128 -1.67 13.60 -0.88
N ILE A 129 -1.94 14.74 -1.52
CA ILE A 129 -1.12 15.24 -2.63
C ILE A 129 0.33 15.48 -2.16
N GLY A 130 0.51 16.11 -1.00
CA GLY A 130 1.83 16.32 -0.40
C GLY A 130 2.56 15.01 -0.10
N LEU A 131 1.85 14.01 0.46
CA LEU A 131 2.38 12.65 0.67
C LEU A 131 2.81 12.00 -0.64
N TRP A 132 1.98 12.12 -1.68
CA TRP A 132 2.29 11.57 -3.00
C TRP A 132 3.55 12.21 -3.59
N VAL A 133 3.65 13.54 -3.59
CA VAL A 133 4.80 14.28 -4.14
C VAL A 133 6.08 13.90 -3.40
N ALA A 134 6.05 13.85 -2.06
CA ALA A 134 7.21 13.47 -1.26
C ALA A 134 7.60 11.99 -1.49
N THR A 135 6.62 11.10 -1.64
CA THR A 135 6.86 9.68 -1.97
C THR A 135 7.43 9.52 -3.38
N PHE A 136 6.93 10.29 -4.35
CA PHE A 136 7.49 10.34 -5.70
C PHE A 136 8.97 10.78 -5.67
N ALA A 137 9.28 11.87 -5.00
CA ALA A 137 10.65 12.36 -4.86
C ALA A 137 11.57 11.32 -4.19
N LEU A 138 11.10 10.66 -3.12
CA LEU A 138 11.83 9.57 -2.48
C LEU A 138 12.02 8.36 -3.42
N THR A 139 11.00 8.01 -4.21
CA THR A 139 11.10 6.94 -5.22
C THR A 139 12.18 7.26 -6.25
N VAL A 140 12.26 8.51 -6.72
CA VAL A 140 13.34 8.95 -7.63
C VAL A 140 14.70 8.82 -6.93
N LEU A 141 14.83 9.23 -5.68
CA LEU A 141 16.08 9.12 -4.92
C LEU A 141 16.51 7.66 -4.72
N VAL A 142 15.55 6.75 -4.51
CA VAL A 142 15.82 5.31 -4.38
C VAL A 142 16.43 4.71 -5.64
N MET A 143 16.21 5.29 -6.82
CA MET A 143 16.90 4.85 -8.06
C MET A 143 18.42 4.99 -7.96
N PHE A 144 18.95 5.85 -7.08
CA PHE A 144 20.38 6.06 -6.85
C PHE A 144 20.96 5.22 -5.70
N THR A 145 20.18 4.32 -5.09
CA THR A 145 20.69 3.41 -4.04
C THR A 145 21.80 2.51 -4.58
N LYS A 146 22.84 2.31 -3.76
CA LYS A 146 23.88 1.32 -4.03
C LYS A 146 23.54 0.04 -3.27
N VAL A 147 23.00 -0.93 -3.97
CA VAL A 147 22.73 -2.28 -3.46
C VAL A 147 23.54 -3.25 -4.29
N THR A 148 24.43 -3.99 -3.65
CA THR A 148 25.35 -4.92 -4.35
C THR A 148 24.65 -6.17 -4.85
N ASP A 149 23.70 -6.68 -4.09
CA ASP A 149 22.90 -7.83 -4.50
C ASP A 149 21.87 -7.42 -5.58
N ARG A 150 21.96 -8.05 -6.74
CA ARG A 150 21.11 -7.73 -7.91
C ARG A 150 19.61 -7.93 -7.65
N ALA A 151 19.25 -8.95 -6.88
CA ALA A 151 17.87 -9.22 -6.53
C ALA A 151 17.29 -8.09 -5.69
N SER A 152 18.00 -7.70 -4.63
CA SER A 152 17.62 -6.57 -3.77
C SER A 152 17.60 -5.25 -4.54
N PHE A 153 18.53 -5.05 -5.48
CA PHE A 153 18.57 -3.88 -6.35
C PHE A 153 17.26 -3.72 -7.14
N TRP A 154 16.78 -4.77 -7.79
CA TRP A 154 15.54 -4.74 -8.57
C TRP A 154 14.30 -4.71 -7.68
N ALA A 155 14.32 -5.45 -6.57
CA ALA A 155 13.20 -5.49 -5.63
C ALA A 155 12.86 -4.11 -5.04
N VAL A 156 13.87 -3.36 -4.61
CA VAL A 156 13.70 -2.01 -4.05
C VAL A 156 13.14 -1.05 -5.08
N ARG A 157 13.66 -1.07 -6.31
CA ARG A 157 13.23 -0.16 -7.38
C ARG A 157 11.84 -0.48 -7.88
N ALA A 158 11.59 -1.72 -8.22
CA ALA A 158 10.28 -2.16 -8.68
C ALA A 158 9.23 -1.97 -7.57
N GLY A 159 9.57 -2.28 -6.32
CA GLY A 159 8.70 -2.07 -5.17
C GLY A 159 8.32 -0.59 -4.99
N ALA A 160 9.28 0.32 -5.10
CA ALA A 160 9.02 1.76 -4.99
C ALA A 160 8.13 2.28 -6.13
N VAL A 161 8.40 1.87 -7.38
CA VAL A 161 7.60 2.29 -8.55
C VAL A 161 6.18 1.75 -8.46
N LEU A 162 6.01 0.45 -8.20
CA LEU A 162 4.68 -0.16 -8.12
C LEU A 162 3.89 0.34 -6.90
N SER A 163 4.56 0.66 -5.80
CA SER A 163 3.92 1.30 -4.65
C SER A 163 3.38 2.68 -5.01
N LEU A 164 4.14 3.49 -5.75
CA LEU A 164 3.70 4.80 -6.22
C LEU A 164 2.48 4.68 -7.15
N VAL A 165 2.48 3.70 -8.07
CA VAL A 165 1.29 3.37 -8.89
C VAL A 165 0.11 3.02 -8.00
N GLY A 166 0.30 2.16 -7.00
CA GLY A 166 -0.76 1.77 -6.06
C GLY A 166 -1.33 2.98 -5.30
N ILE A 167 -0.49 3.89 -4.82
CA ILE A 167 -0.94 5.13 -4.16
C ILE A 167 -1.75 5.97 -5.16
N SER A 168 -1.31 6.10 -6.41
CA SER A 168 -2.00 6.86 -7.46
C SER A 168 -3.40 6.30 -7.78
N LEU A 169 -3.61 4.98 -7.67
CA LEU A 169 -4.93 4.37 -7.87
C LEU A 169 -5.97 4.87 -6.86
N GLY A 170 -5.54 5.44 -5.73
CA GLY A 170 -6.41 6.13 -4.79
C GLY A 170 -7.22 7.28 -5.39
N ILE A 171 -6.71 7.91 -6.46
CA ILE A 171 -7.38 9.01 -7.18
C ILE A 171 -8.71 8.54 -7.78
N LEU A 172 -8.82 7.27 -8.20
CA LEU A 172 -10.05 6.72 -8.76
C LEU A 172 -11.23 6.83 -7.79
N MET A 173 -10.97 6.76 -6.48
CA MET A 173 -11.99 6.86 -5.44
C MET A 173 -12.52 8.29 -5.23
N THR A 174 -11.77 9.30 -5.66
CA THR A 174 -12.15 10.73 -5.48
C THR A 174 -13.08 11.23 -6.57
N SER A 175 -13.31 10.46 -7.63
CA SER A 175 -14.20 10.83 -8.72
C SER A 175 -15.67 10.67 -8.29
N PRO A 176 -16.53 11.65 -8.62
CA PRO A 176 -17.96 11.55 -8.32
C PRO A 176 -18.60 10.35 -9.05
N THR A 177 -19.49 9.65 -8.36
CA THR A 177 -20.27 8.58 -8.97
C THR A 177 -21.35 9.13 -9.92
N ALA A 178 -21.88 8.27 -10.81
CA ALA A 178 -22.96 8.66 -11.70
C ALA A 178 -24.19 9.19 -10.94
N GLN A 179 -24.50 8.61 -9.77
CA GLN A 179 -25.59 9.06 -8.90
C GLN A 179 -25.32 10.47 -8.31
N GLN A 180 -24.10 10.73 -7.85
CA GLN A 180 -23.70 12.05 -7.34
C GLN A 180 -23.73 13.11 -8.45
N LEU A 181 -23.31 12.76 -9.67
CA LEU A 181 -23.42 13.63 -10.84
C LEU A 181 -24.88 13.94 -11.21
N ALA A 182 -25.77 12.94 -11.15
CA ALA A 182 -27.19 13.12 -11.40
C ALA A 182 -27.82 14.05 -10.35
N GLN A 183 -27.46 13.91 -9.07
CA GLN A 183 -27.92 14.77 -8.00
C GLN A 183 -27.50 16.23 -8.20
N TRP A 184 -26.27 16.50 -8.65
CA TRP A 184 -25.86 17.87 -9.02
C TRP A 184 -26.66 18.45 -10.18
N LYS A 185 -26.95 17.63 -11.21
CA LYS A 185 -27.74 18.09 -12.39
C LYS A 185 -29.16 18.48 -12.01
N THR A 186 -29.72 17.92 -10.95
CA THR A 186 -31.05 18.27 -10.43
C THR A 186 -31.04 19.38 -9.38
N GLY A 187 -29.89 20.04 -9.19
CA GLY A 187 -29.73 21.15 -8.23
C GLY A 187 -29.51 20.72 -6.77
N GLY A 188 -29.36 19.40 -6.52
CA GLY A 188 -29.00 18.89 -5.20
C GLY A 188 -27.50 18.95 -4.95
N THR A 189 -27.10 18.92 -3.68
CA THR A 189 -25.69 18.85 -3.27
C THR A 189 -25.46 17.51 -2.57
N PRO A 190 -24.64 16.59 -3.15
CA PRO A 190 -24.33 15.33 -2.50
C PRO A 190 -23.54 15.55 -1.19
N ASP A 191 -23.95 14.89 -0.11
CA ASP A 191 -23.20 14.89 1.15
C ASP A 191 -21.86 14.16 1.03
N MET A 192 -21.75 13.20 0.10
CA MET A 192 -20.53 12.47 -0.20
C MET A 192 -20.14 12.70 -1.66
N VAL A 193 -18.85 12.95 -1.94
CA VAL A 193 -18.33 13.15 -3.31
C VAL A 193 -17.11 12.25 -3.50
N GLY A 194 -17.31 11.15 -4.22
CA GLY A 194 -16.38 10.04 -4.34
C GLY A 194 -16.97 8.77 -3.75
N ALA A 195 -16.32 7.64 -3.94
CA ALA A 195 -16.73 6.36 -3.39
C ALA A 195 -15.58 5.35 -3.37
N HIS A 196 -15.64 4.39 -2.45
CA HIS A 196 -14.74 3.25 -2.42
C HIS A 196 -15.21 2.14 -3.39
N THR A 197 -16.54 1.97 -3.51
CA THR A 197 -17.17 0.92 -4.30
C THR A 197 -17.54 1.40 -5.71
N VAL A 198 -17.58 0.47 -6.64
CA VAL A 198 -18.01 0.67 -8.02
C VAL A 198 -19.28 -0.16 -8.26
N GLY A 199 -20.31 0.49 -8.76
CA GLY A 199 -21.61 -0.15 -9.08
C GLY A 199 -22.66 -0.06 -7.98
N LEU A 200 -22.26 0.10 -6.72
CA LEU A 200 -23.14 0.28 -5.55
C LEU A 200 -22.62 1.42 -4.65
N ALA A 201 -23.50 1.92 -3.78
CA ALA A 201 -23.10 2.87 -2.75
C ALA A 201 -22.20 2.22 -1.69
N ASP A 202 -21.35 3.02 -1.06
CA ASP A 202 -20.53 2.58 0.08
C ASP A 202 -21.41 2.15 1.27
N GLY A 203 -20.89 1.31 2.15
CA GLY A 203 -21.60 0.87 3.37
C GLY A 203 -22.33 -0.47 3.25
N GLY A 204 -22.26 -1.15 2.10
CA GLY A 204 -22.79 -2.49 1.91
C GLY A 204 -21.95 -3.60 2.58
N PRO A 205 -22.34 -4.89 2.38
CA PRO A 205 -21.60 -6.03 2.95
C PRO A 205 -20.12 -6.01 2.56
N GLY A 206 -19.24 -6.24 3.55
CA GLY A 206 -17.79 -6.20 3.37
C GLY A 206 -17.06 -7.31 4.09
N LEU A 207 -15.84 -7.59 3.65
CA LEU A 207 -14.96 -8.57 4.32
C LEU A 207 -14.68 -8.12 5.76
N PRO A 208 -14.62 -9.07 6.70
CA PRO A 208 -14.25 -8.76 8.08
C PRO A 208 -12.93 -7.98 8.14
N ILE A 209 -12.83 -6.96 9.01
CA ILE A 209 -11.67 -6.09 9.24
C ILE A 209 -11.31 -5.23 8.02
N LEU A 210 -11.17 -5.81 6.83
CA LEU A 210 -10.81 -5.08 5.61
C LEU A 210 -11.94 -4.16 5.13
N GLY A 211 -13.19 -4.58 5.30
CA GLY A 211 -14.38 -3.85 4.86
C GLY A 211 -14.49 -3.75 3.34
N TRP A 212 -13.73 -4.55 2.58
CA TRP A 212 -13.82 -4.59 1.12
C TRP A 212 -15.14 -5.20 0.70
N SER A 213 -15.81 -4.57 -0.26
CA SER A 213 -17.13 -5.00 -0.71
C SER A 213 -17.14 -6.45 -1.18
N THR A 214 -18.11 -7.22 -0.65
CA THR A 214 -18.34 -8.61 -1.09
C THR A 214 -19.39 -8.72 -2.19
N VAL A 215 -20.01 -7.59 -2.58
CA VAL A 215 -21.12 -7.56 -3.56
C VAL A 215 -20.87 -6.63 -4.74
N ALA A 216 -19.85 -5.77 -4.68
CA ALA A 216 -19.53 -4.78 -5.72
C ALA A 216 -18.01 -4.70 -5.94
N GLY A 217 -17.59 -3.98 -6.98
CA GLY A 217 -16.16 -3.63 -7.15
C GLY A 217 -15.68 -2.73 -6.03
N ASP A 218 -14.40 -2.85 -5.65
CA ASP A 218 -13.84 -2.07 -4.55
C ASP A 218 -12.44 -1.54 -4.91
N LEU A 219 -12.35 -0.22 -5.10
CA LEU A 219 -11.12 0.47 -5.52
C LEU A 219 -10.04 0.52 -4.42
N ARG A 220 -10.41 0.21 -3.18
CA ARG A 220 -9.44 0.05 -2.09
C ARG A 220 -8.52 -1.13 -2.33
N ILE A 221 -8.98 -2.19 -3.01
CA ILE A 221 -8.21 -3.40 -3.26
C ILE A 221 -6.96 -3.10 -4.10
N PRO A 222 -7.08 -2.57 -5.34
CA PRO A 222 -5.91 -2.25 -6.14
C PRO A 222 -5.01 -1.19 -5.48
N HIS A 223 -5.60 -0.21 -4.79
CA HIS A 223 -4.84 0.80 -4.05
C HIS A 223 -3.97 0.15 -2.95
N PHE A 224 -4.56 -0.68 -2.07
CA PHE A 224 -3.83 -1.33 -0.98
C PHE A 224 -2.84 -2.38 -1.50
N VAL A 225 -3.25 -3.24 -2.42
CA VAL A 225 -2.34 -4.21 -3.04
C VAL A 225 -1.16 -3.48 -3.67
N GLY A 226 -1.41 -2.44 -4.45
CA GLY A 226 -0.35 -1.70 -5.14
C GLY A 226 0.62 -1.01 -4.18
N MET A 227 0.13 -0.28 -3.18
CA MET A 227 0.99 0.45 -2.25
C MET A 227 1.91 -0.47 -1.42
N HIS A 228 1.52 -1.71 -1.17
CA HIS A 228 2.34 -2.68 -0.44
C HIS A 228 3.40 -3.38 -1.29
N ALA A 229 3.52 -3.10 -2.60
CA ALA A 229 4.65 -3.55 -3.43
C ALA A 229 6.01 -3.15 -2.82
N LEU A 230 6.04 -1.99 -2.13
CA LEU A 230 7.22 -1.48 -1.43
C LEU A 230 7.75 -2.45 -0.35
N GLN A 231 6.90 -3.26 0.24
CA GLN A 231 7.24 -4.28 1.22
C GLN A 231 7.39 -5.67 0.58
N VAL A 232 6.44 -6.04 -0.27
CA VAL A 232 6.35 -7.41 -0.83
C VAL A 232 7.57 -7.75 -1.69
N LEU A 233 8.03 -6.86 -2.56
CA LEU A 233 9.16 -7.18 -3.44
C LEU A 233 10.50 -7.29 -2.70
N PRO A 234 10.87 -6.39 -1.76
CA PRO A 234 12.03 -6.62 -0.91
C PRO A 234 11.94 -7.89 -0.07
N LEU A 235 10.75 -8.23 0.47
CA LEU A 235 10.55 -9.49 1.19
C LEU A 235 10.75 -10.71 0.27
N LEU A 236 10.30 -10.65 -0.98
CA LEU A 236 10.58 -11.68 -1.98
C LEU A 236 12.11 -11.87 -2.18
N ALA A 237 12.86 -10.79 -2.33
CA ALA A 237 14.32 -10.88 -2.48
C ALA A 237 14.99 -11.50 -1.23
N ILE A 238 14.53 -11.12 -0.04
CA ILE A 238 15.01 -11.70 1.23
C ILE A 238 14.66 -13.19 1.31
N ALA A 239 13.44 -13.58 0.94
CA ALA A 239 13.01 -14.98 0.93
C ALA A 239 13.85 -15.83 -0.05
N LEU A 240 14.08 -15.32 -1.27
CA LEU A 240 14.94 -16.00 -2.25
C LEU A 240 16.38 -16.16 -1.73
N LEU A 241 16.91 -15.15 -1.04
CA LEU A 241 18.22 -15.23 -0.41
C LEU A 241 18.25 -16.26 0.72
N ALA A 242 17.23 -16.30 1.57
CA ALA A 242 17.14 -17.28 2.66
C ALA A 242 17.05 -18.73 2.12
N LEU A 243 16.45 -18.92 0.95
CA LEU A 243 16.29 -20.22 0.31
C LEU A 243 17.57 -20.73 -0.39
N THR A 244 18.66 -19.96 -0.44
CA THR A 244 19.93 -20.35 -1.08
C THR A 244 20.59 -21.58 -0.46
N SER A 245 20.33 -21.82 0.83
CA SER A 245 20.81 -23.02 1.54
C SER A 245 20.14 -24.30 1.04
N ARG A 246 18.87 -24.23 0.64
CA ARG A 246 18.06 -25.37 0.20
C ARG A 246 18.09 -25.58 -1.31
N PHE A 247 18.20 -24.50 -2.08
CA PHE A 247 18.15 -24.54 -3.55
C PHE A 247 19.43 -23.98 -4.16
N PRO A 248 20.37 -24.82 -4.63
CA PRO A 248 21.67 -24.38 -5.16
C PRO A 248 21.57 -23.35 -6.28
N ARG A 249 20.54 -23.42 -7.12
CA ARG A 249 20.30 -22.46 -8.21
C ARG A 249 20.10 -21.03 -7.72
N LEU A 250 19.57 -20.86 -6.52
CA LEU A 250 19.37 -19.53 -5.94
C LEU A 250 20.66 -18.90 -5.39
N ARG A 251 21.80 -19.63 -5.38
CA ARG A 251 23.12 -19.04 -5.04
C ARG A 251 23.58 -18.05 -6.11
N ASP A 252 23.13 -18.24 -7.37
CA ASP A 252 23.37 -17.31 -8.46
C ASP A 252 22.50 -16.04 -8.26
N ASP A 253 23.13 -14.88 -8.16
CA ASP A 253 22.46 -13.59 -7.96
C ASP A 253 21.67 -13.15 -9.19
N VAL A 254 22.07 -13.60 -10.39
CA VAL A 254 21.35 -13.33 -11.64
C VAL A 254 20.03 -14.09 -11.67
N VAL A 255 20.02 -15.35 -11.19
CA VAL A 255 18.79 -16.15 -11.08
C VAL A 255 17.82 -15.48 -10.10
N ARG A 256 18.29 -15.10 -8.91
CA ARG A 256 17.46 -14.37 -7.94
C ARG A 256 16.92 -13.05 -8.50
N ALA A 257 17.76 -12.28 -9.19
CA ALA A 257 17.37 -11.02 -9.80
C ALA A 257 16.26 -11.20 -10.86
N ARG A 258 16.40 -12.23 -11.72
CA ARG A 258 15.38 -12.57 -12.72
C ARG A 258 14.07 -13.01 -12.06
N LEU A 259 14.14 -13.82 -11.00
CA LEU A 259 12.95 -14.22 -10.25
C LEU A 259 12.25 -13.02 -9.59
N VAL A 260 13.00 -12.06 -9.07
CA VAL A 260 12.44 -10.79 -8.56
C VAL A 260 11.76 -9.99 -9.66
N LEU A 261 12.35 -9.93 -10.86
CA LEU A 261 11.74 -9.23 -12.01
C LEU A 261 10.47 -9.94 -12.48
N VAL A 262 10.45 -11.28 -12.52
CA VAL A 262 9.23 -12.07 -12.80
C VAL A 262 8.18 -11.81 -11.72
N GLY A 263 8.57 -11.81 -10.44
CA GLY A 263 7.68 -11.46 -9.33
C GLY A 263 7.13 -10.04 -9.43
N ALA A 264 7.95 -9.07 -9.82
CA ALA A 264 7.53 -7.68 -10.02
C ALA A 264 6.55 -7.54 -11.19
N ALA A 265 6.80 -8.23 -12.31
CA ALA A 265 5.87 -8.26 -13.45
C ALA A 265 4.54 -8.94 -13.07
N GLY A 266 4.61 -10.06 -12.34
CA GLY A 266 3.43 -10.75 -11.82
C GLY A 266 2.62 -9.87 -10.85
N TYR A 267 3.31 -9.13 -9.99
CA TYR A 267 2.67 -8.19 -9.06
C TYR A 267 2.02 -7.01 -9.79
N ALA A 268 2.67 -6.47 -10.82
CA ALA A 268 2.08 -5.46 -11.70
C ALA A 268 0.83 -6.00 -12.41
N GLY A 269 0.89 -7.23 -12.92
CA GLY A 269 -0.25 -7.93 -13.49
C GLY A 269 -1.38 -8.14 -12.50
N LEU A 270 -1.07 -8.47 -11.24
CA LEU A 270 -2.07 -8.56 -10.16
C LEU A 270 -2.73 -7.21 -9.89
N ILE A 271 -1.96 -6.12 -9.77
CA ILE A 271 -2.52 -4.76 -9.60
C ILE A 271 -3.47 -4.44 -10.76
N ALA A 272 -3.04 -4.67 -12.00
CA ALA A 272 -3.86 -4.43 -13.18
C ALA A 272 -5.15 -5.28 -13.18
N LEU A 273 -5.05 -6.57 -12.83
CA LEU A 273 -6.17 -7.49 -12.76
C LEU A 273 -7.22 -7.04 -11.72
N VAL A 274 -6.80 -6.74 -10.49
CA VAL A 274 -7.74 -6.34 -9.44
C VAL A 274 -8.30 -4.92 -9.68
N THR A 275 -7.54 -4.04 -10.36
CA THR A 275 -8.06 -2.75 -10.82
C THR A 275 -9.16 -2.94 -11.86
N TRP A 276 -8.89 -3.74 -12.88
CA TRP A 276 -9.86 -4.06 -13.93
C TRP A 276 -11.10 -4.74 -13.37
N GLN A 277 -10.96 -5.72 -12.46
CA GLN A 277 -12.06 -6.37 -11.77
C GLN A 277 -12.91 -5.37 -11.00
N SER A 278 -12.29 -4.48 -10.21
CA SER A 278 -12.99 -3.47 -9.42
C SER A 278 -13.75 -2.49 -10.30
N LEU A 279 -13.15 -2.02 -11.42
CA LEU A 279 -13.80 -1.10 -12.37
C LEU A 279 -14.97 -1.70 -13.11
N ARG A 280 -15.03 -3.04 -13.21
CA ARG A 280 -16.18 -3.79 -13.73
C ARG A 280 -17.31 -3.97 -12.71
N ALA A 281 -17.25 -3.26 -11.58
CA ALA A 281 -18.20 -3.42 -10.46
C ALA A 281 -18.23 -4.85 -9.88
N GLN A 282 -17.18 -5.65 -10.11
CA GLN A 282 -17.12 -7.05 -9.70
C GLN A 282 -16.43 -7.20 -8.34
N SER A 283 -17.11 -7.90 -7.42
CA SER A 283 -16.55 -8.22 -6.11
C SER A 283 -15.35 -9.16 -6.23
N ILE A 284 -14.37 -8.95 -5.33
CA ILE A 284 -13.19 -9.82 -5.22
C ILE A 284 -13.55 -11.27 -4.84
N VAL A 285 -14.67 -11.48 -4.13
CA VAL A 285 -15.10 -12.81 -3.65
C VAL A 285 -16.01 -13.53 -4.62
N HIS A 286 -16.51 -12.84 -5.67
CA HIS A 286 -17.36 -13.42 -6.71
C HIS A 286 -16.81 -13.10 -8.11
N PRO A 287 -15.58 -13.56 -8.46
CA PRO A 287 -15.02 -13.37 -9.79
C PRO A 287 -15.79 -14.19 -10.83
N ASP A 288 -16.04 -13.61 -12.01
CA ASP A 288 -16.60 -14.33 -13.14
C ASP A 288 -15.56 -15.20 -13.88
N GLY A 289 -16.01 -15.99 -14.83
CA GLY A 289 -15.13 -16.87 -15.63
C GLY A 289 -14.01 -16.11 -16.35
N LEU A 290 -14.29 -14.88 -16.81
CA LEU A 290 -13.29 -14.06 -17.49
C LEU A 290 -12.20 -13.59 -16.52
N THR A 291 -12.57 -13.13 -15.32
CA THR A 291 -11.62 -12.75 -14.28
C THR A 291 -10.79 -13.94 -13.81
N LEU A 292 -11.43 -15.10 -13.60
CA LEU A 292 -10.73 -16.34 -13.24
C LEU A 292 -9.77 -16.79 -14.34
N SER A 293 -10.16 -16.69 -15.62
CA SER A 293 -9.29 -17.02 -16.75
C SER A 293 -8.08 -16.09 -16.82
N ALA A 294 -8.28 -14.78 -16.61
CA ALA A 294 -7.18 -13.82 -16.57
C ALA A 294 -6.24 -14.06 -15.39
N ALA A 295 -6.79 -14.40 -14.21
CA ALA A 295 -5.99 -14.77 -13.04
C ALA A 295 -5.18 -16.05 -13.31
N ALA A 296 -5.81 -17.08 -13.89
CA ALA A 296 -5.13 -18.33 -14.25
C ALA A 296 -4.02 -18.09 -15.27
N ALA A 297 -4.26 -17.27 -16.29
CA ALA A 297 -3.27 -16.90 -17.29
C ALA A 297 -2.07 -16.15 -16.63
N LEU A 298 -2.33 -15.22 -15.72
CA LEU A 298 -1.28 -14.52 -14.98
C LEU A 298 -0.44 -15.49 -14.15
N VAL A 299 -1.08 -16.39 -13.39
CA VAL A 299 -0.38 -17.40 -12.59
C VAL A 299 0.45 -18.34 -13.48
N ALA A 300 -0.12 -18.80 -14.59
CA ALA A 300 0.59 -19.64 -15.55
C ALA A 300 1.80 -18.92 -16.15
N ALA A 301 1.65 -17.67 -16.57
CA ALA A 301 2.74 -16.85 -17.12
C ALA A 301 3.88 -16.67 -16.10
N VAL A 302 3.57 -16.32 -14.85
CA VAL A 302 4.55 -16.17 -13.76
C VAL A 302 5.23 -17.52 -13.46
N GLY A 303 4.46 -18.61 -13.41
CA GLY A 303 4.97 -19.97 -13.19
C GLY A 303 5.93 -20.41 -14.29
N LEU A 304 5.53 -20.27 -15.56
CA LEU A 304 6.35 -20.60 -16.72
C LEU A 304 7.62 -19.75 -16.80
N ALA A 305 7.52 -18.44 -16.57
CA ALA A 305 8.67 -17.54 -16.55
C ALA A 305 9.63 -17.90 -15.41
N SER A 306 9.12 -18.19 -14.20
CA SER A 306 9.94 -18.62 -13.07
C SER A 306 10.63 -19.97 -13.36
N TRP A 307 9.91 -20.92 -13.92
CA TRP A 307 10.45 -22.21 -14.34
C TRP A 307 11.56 -22.04 -15.38
N ALA A 308 11.34 -21.23 -16.41
CA ALA A 308 12.34 -20.94 -17.44
C ALA A 308 13.61 -20.31 -16.83
N VAL A 309 13.45 -19.36 -15.90
CA VAL A 309 14.59 -18.74 -15.19
C VAL A 309 15.40 -19.79 -14.42
N VAL A 310 14.75 -20.68 -13.69
CA VAL A 310 15.42 -21.71 -12.89
C VAL A 310 16.09 -22.78 -13.79
N ARG A 311 15.50 -23.09 -14.96
CA ARG A 311 16.03 -24.10 -15.91
C ARG A 311 17.12 -23.54 -16.84
N ALA A 312 17.21 -22.22 -17.00
CA ALA A 312 18.22 -21.62 -17.89
C ALA A 312 19.63 -22.09 -17.51
N PRO A 313 20.50 -22.46 -18.47
CA PRO A 313 21.87 -22.89 -18.18
C PRO A 313 22.62 -21.82 -17.38
N ALA A 314 23.46 -22.25 -16.42
CA ALA A 314 24.34 -21.33 -15.72
C ALA A 314 25.25 -20.64 -16.74
N ARG A 315 25.37 -19.32 -16.68
CA ARG A 315 26.37 -18.62 -17.47
C ARG A 315 27.73 -19.09 -16.96
N VAL A 316 28.48 -19.77 -17.82
CA VAL A 316 29.90 -19.99 -17.58
C VAL A 316 30.50 -18.59 -17.50
N ALA A 317 31.08 -18.24 -16.34
CA ALA A 317 31.86 -17.02 -16.21
C ALA A 317 33.02 -17.10 -17.20
N ALA A 318 33.00 -16.23 -18.22
CA ALA A 318 34.13 -16.03 -19.14
C ALA A 318 35.16 -15.15 -18.44
#